data_f79f9c7853d8b4f0ca5281711cf3ca75
#
_entry.id   f79f9c7853d8b4f0ca5281711cf3ca75
#
_cell.length_a   1.000
_cell.length_b   1.000
_cell.length_c   1.000
_cell.angle_alpha   90.00
_cell.angle_beta   90.00
_cell.angle_gamma   90.00
#
_symmetry.space_group_name_H-M   'P 1'
#
loop_
_entity.id
_entity.type
_entity.pdbx_description
1 polymer ?
#
loop_
_entity_poly.entity_id
_entity_poly.type
_entity_poly.pdbx_seq_one_letter_code
_entity_poly.pdbx_strand_id
1 'polypeptide(L)'
;MQHAILLLPTSAAAPGPAMLPAEETGAGGRFAAPVRVLLVEDEILTALDIEHLVQQLGYEVCGIAASAPEAVQAADELRPDLVLMDIRLARGTDGIQAAGEIRTRFDIASLYLSAHTDAATLNRAQATQPLGFIAKPYTQAQLEAALRAAVTVLRGGPVQ
;
A
#
# COMPACT_ATOMS: atom_id res chain seq x y z
N MET A 1 -7.59 22.54 65.60
CA MET A 1 -8.63 22.42 64.57
C MET A 1 -8.06 21.49 63.52
N GLN A 2 -8.47 20.25 63.58
CA GLN A 2 -7.99 19.23 62.61
C GLN A 2 -8.99 19.21 61.44
N HIS A 3 -8.50 19.57 60.28
CA HIS A 3 -9.24 19.34 59.06
C HIS A 3 -9.06 17.89 58.62
N ALA A 4 -10.09 17.09 58.82
CA ALA A 4 -10.14 15.75 58.27
C ALA A 4 -10.30 15.89 56.76
N ILE A 5 -9.28 15.53 56.01
CA ILE A 5 -9.40 15.34 54.55
C ILE A 5 -10.11 14.00 54.34
N LEU A 6 -11.36 14.09 53.90
CA LEU A 6 -12.13 12.93 53.52
C LEU A 6 -11.62 12.47 52.16
N LEU A 7 -10.76 11.47 52.13
CA LEU A 7 -10.40 10.75 50.89
C LEU A 7 -11.62 9.92 50.47
N LEU A 8 -12.34 10.42 49.50
CA LEU A 8 -13.32 9.61 48.77
C LEU A 8 -12.60 8.47 48.10
N PRO A 9 -13.06 7.21 48.23
CA PRO A 9 -12.48 6.15 47.45
C PRO A 9 -12.71 6.46 45.98
N THR A 10 -11.64 6.57 45.26
CA THR A 10 -11.71 6.54 43.78
C THR A 10 -12.48 5.28 43.41
N SER A 11 -13.68 5.49 42.89
CA SER A 11 -14.44 4.41 42.26
C SER A 11 -13.53 3.76 41.24
N ALA A 12 -13.12 2.55 41.51
CA ALA A 12 -12.51 1.73 40.52
C ALA A 12 -13.51 1.65 39.38
N ALA A 13 -13.18 2.24 38.25
CA ALA A 13 -13.94 2.05 37.03
C ALA A 13 -14.07 0.53 36.83
N ALA A 14 -15.29 0.06 36.80
CA ALA A 14 -15.53 -1.32 36.45
C ALA A 14 -14.78 -1.61 35.13
N PRO A 15 -14.04 -2.71 35.01
CA PRO A 15 -13.45 -3.06 33.76
C PRO A 15 -14.59 -3.10 32.76
N GLY A 16 -14.50 -2.27 31.74
CA GLY A 16 -15.40 -2.35 30.60
C GLY A 16 -15.44 -3.79 30.11
N PRO A 17 -16.48 -4.19 29.38
CA PRO A 17 -16.56 -5.56 28.89
C PRO A 17 -15.23 -5.89 28.25
N ALA A 18 -14.59 -6.93 28.79
CA ALA A 18 -13.36 -7.45 28.20
C ALA A 18 -13.67 -7.67 26.72
N MET A 19 -13.02 -6.89 25.85
CA MET A 19 -13.02 -7.24 24.45
C MET A 19 -12.46 -8.66 24.40
N LEU A 20 -13.30 -9.60 24.09
CA LEU A 20 -12.86 -10.93 23.77
C LEU A 20 -11.82 -10.77 22.68
N PRO A 21 -10.63 -11.34 22.83
CA PRO A 21 -9.69 -11.36 21.74
C PRO A 21 -10.46 -11.91 20.54
N ALA A 22 -10.44 -11.15 19.45
CA ALA A 22 -10.97 -11.65 18.20
C ALA A 22 -10.33 -13.02 18.01
N GLU A 23 -11.15 -14.06 17.94
CA GLU A 23 -10.65 -15.39 17.69
C GLU A 23 -9.81 -15.31 16.43
N GLU A 24 -8.50 -15.44 16.58
CA GLU A 24 -7.61 -15.69 15.49
C GLU A 24 -8.04 -17.01 14.86
N THR A 25 -9.00 -16.95 13.95
CA THR A 25 -9.21 -18.05 13.02
C THR A 25 -7.95 -18.14 12.19
N GLY A 26 -7.10 -19.06 12.60
CA GLY A 26 -5.76 -19.19 12.11
C GLY A 26 -5.70 -19.31 10.61
N ALA A 27 -4.79 -18.65 10.09
CA ALA A 27 -3.84 -19.01 9.05
C ALA A 27 -3.11 -17.73 8.64
N GLY A 28 -1.89 -17.58 9.06
CA GLY A 28 -0.97 -16.62 8.50
C GLY A 28 -1.00 -15.23 9.11
N GLY A 29 -0.68 -15.10 10.38
CA GLY A 29 -0.53 -13.86 11.12
C GLY A 29 0.59 -12.93 10.68
N ARG A 30 0.67 -12.56 9.40
CA ARG A 30 1.58 -11.49 8.96
C ARG A 30 0.88 -10.13 8.79
N PHE A 31 -0.44 -10.11 8.74
CA PHE A 31 -1.19 -8.89 8.40
C PHE A 31 -2.41 -8.71 9.31
N ALA A 32 -2.17 -8.54 10.62
CA ALA A 32 -3.15 -7.94 11.52
C ALA A 32 -3.37 -6.46 11.17
N ALA A 33 -2.40 -5.82 10.49
CA ALA A 33 -2.47 -4.47 9.97
C ALA A 33 -2.88 -4.45 8.49
N PRO A 34 -3.51 -3.36 8.00
CA PRO A 34 -3.78 -3.18 6.58
C PRO A 34 -2.51 -3.23 5.74
N VAL A 35 -2.61 -3.75 4.53
CA VAL A 35 -1.53 -3.68 3.55
C VAL A 35 -1.25 -2.23 3.22
N ARG A 36 0.02 -1.84 3.28
CA ARG A 36 0.49 -0.48 3.05
C ARG A 36 0.95 -0.30 1.61
N VAL A 37 0.35 0.65 0.93
CA VAL A 37 0.58 0.93 -0.48
C VAL A 37 1.22 2.31 -0.62
N LEU A 38 2.35 2.37 -1.32
CA LEU A 38 2.92 3.63 -1.82
C LEU A 38 2.33 3.88 -3.21
N LEU A 39 1.71 5.04 -3.40
CA LEU A 39 1.17 5.45 -4.68
C LEU A 39 2.14 6.39 -5.39
N VAL A 40 2.48 6.08 -6.64
CA VAL A 40 3.34 6.92 -7.48
C VAL A 40 2.58 7.37 -8.72
N GLU A 41 2.19 8.63 -8.73
CA GLU A 41 1.40 9.30 -9.76
C GLU A 41 1.72 10.78 -9.75
N ASP A 42 2.03 11.37 -10.90
CA ASP A 42 2.40 12.79 -11.02
C ASP A 42 1.21 13.74 -11.11
N GLU A 43 0.05 13.25 -11.53
CA GLU A 43 -1.16 14.04 -11.60
C GLU A 43 -1.91 13.99 -10.27
N ILE A 44 -1.95 15.12 -9.54
CA ILE A 44 -2.46 15.17 -8.17
C ILE A 44 -3.93 14.73 -8.06
N LEU A 45 -4.78 15.12 -9.00
CA LEU A 45 -6.20 14.74 -8.95
C LEU A 45 -6.38 13.24 -9.18
N THR A 46 -5.65 12.68 -10.12
CA THR A 46 -5.63 11.23 -10.36
C THR A 46 -5.10 10.48 -9.14
N ALA A 47 -4.04 10.98 -8.51
CA ALA A 47 -3.49 10.39 -7.29
C ALA A 47 -4.51 10.37 -6.15
N LEU A 48 -5.25 11.45 -5.94
CA LEU A 48 -6.28 11.52 -4.90
C LEU A 48 -7.46 10.59 -5.18
N ASP A 49 -7.87 10.43 -6.43
CA ASP A 49 -8.91 9.49 -6.82
C ASP A 49 -8.47 8.04 -6.56
N ILE A 50 -7.25 7.70 -6.91
CA ILE A 50 -6.69 6.36 -6.66
C ILE A 50 -6.55 6.12 -5.16
N GLU A 51 -6.03 7.08 -4.41
CA GLU A 51 -5.91 7.01 -2.94
C GLU A 51 -7.26 6.68 -2.31
N HIS A 52 -8.31 7.41 -2.70
CA HIS A 52 -9.65 7.18 -2.18
C HIS A 52 -10.16 5.76 -2.48
N LEU A 53 -10.00 5.29 -3.73
CA LEU A 53 -10.39 3.94 -4.12
C LEU A 53 -9.62 2.86 -3.33
N VAL A 54 -8.32 3.02 -3.20
CA VAL A 54 -7.44 2.07 -2.48
C VAL A 54 -7.85 1.99 -1.01
N GLN A 55 -8.14 3.13 -0.38
CA GLN A 55 -8.61 3.20 1.01
C GLN A 55 -9.99 2.55 1.18
N GLN A 56 -10.91 2.77 0.24
CA GLN A 56 -12.23 2.11 0.25
C GLN A 56 -12.13 0.59 0.17
N LEU A 57 -11.10 0.07 -0.48
CA LEU A 57 -10.83 -1.37 -0.58
C LEU A 57 -10.19 -1.96 0.69
N GLY A 58 -9.91 -1.16 1.70
CA GLY A 58 -9.35 -1.59 2.98
C GLY A 58 -7.83 -1.58 3.06
N TYR A 59 -7.16 -0.98 2.10
CA TYR A 59 -5.69 -0.80 2.12
C TYR A 59 -5.32 0.57 2.69
N GLU A 60 -4.11 0.68 3.20
CA GLU A 60 -3.54 1.96 3.66
C GLU A 60 -2.65 2.56 2.57
N VAL A 61 -2.93 3.79 2.16
CA VAL A 61 -1.99 4.56 1.33
C VAL A 61 -1.03 5.26 2.27
N CYS A 62 0.20 4.78 2.36
CA CYS A 62 1.19 5.30 3.30
C CYS A 62 1.93 6.52 2.78
N GLY A 63 1.83 6.83 1.49
CA GLY A 63 2.41 8.01 0.87
C GLY A 63 2.07 8.12 -0.60
N ILE A 64 2.25 9.31 -1.14
CA ILE A 64 2.09 9.62 -2.57
C ILE A 64 3.39 10.28 -3.03
N ALA A 65 3.97 9.79 -4.12
CA ALA A 65 5.14 10.36 -4.78
C ALA A 65 4.77 10.77 -6.21
N ALA A 66 5.36 11.86 -6.68
CA ALA A 66 5.04 12.42 -8.00
C ALA A 66 6.15 12.20 -9.04
N SER A 67 7.30 11.69 -8.63
CA SER A 67 8.45 11.45 -9.50
C SER A 67 9.20 10.18 -9.12
N ALA A 68 10.07 9.70 -10.00
CA ALA A 68 10.91 8.53 -9.72
C ALA A 68 11.83 8.73 -8.50
N PRO A 69 12.55 9.86 -8.34
CA PRO A 69 13.36 10.08 -7.15
C PRO A 69 12.55 10.13 -5.85
N GLU A 70 11.38 10.78 -5.86
CA GLU A 70 10.49 10.81 -4.71
C GLU A 70 9.97 9.42 -4.35
N ALA A 71 9.65 8.59 -5.35
CA ALA A 71 9.19 7.22 -5.15
C ALA A 71 10.25 6.37 -4.44
N VAL A 72 11.51 6.45 -4.87
CA VAL A 72 12.61 5.71 -4.25
C VAL A 72 12.85 6.18 -2.82
N GLN A 73 12.85 7.48 -2.58
CA GLN A 73 13.00 8.05 -1.24
C GLN A 73 11.83 7.63 -0.33
N ALA A 74 10.59 7.73 -0.81
CA ALA A 74 9.42 7.33 -0.04
C ALA A 74 9.43 5.83 0.28
N ALA A 75 9.84 4.98 -0.64
CA ALA A 75 9.97 3.55 -0.40
C ALA A 75 11.01 3.23 0.68
N ASP A 76 12.12 3.96 0.71
CA ASP A 76 13.15 3.82 1.74
C ASP A 76 12.63 4.24 3.12
N GLU A 77 11.97 5.38 3.20
CA GLU A 77 11.48 5.95 4.46
C GLU A 77 10.26 5.23 5.02
N LEU A 78 9.29 4.92 4.15
CA LEU A 78 7.98 4.40 4.55
C LEU A 78 7.90 2.88 4.57
N ARG A 79 8.75 2.20 3.81
CA ARG A 79 8.76 0.73 3.69
C ARG A 79 7.37 0.15 3.43
N PRO A 80 6.73 0.50 2.30
CA PRO A 80 5.43 -0.04 1.94
C PRO A 80 5.50 -1.55 1.68
N ASP A 81 4.34 -2.21 1.70
CA ASP A 81 4.22 -3.62 1.31
C ASP A 81 4.25 -3.79 -0.20
N LEU A 82 3.70 -2.82 -0.93
CA LEU A 82 3.74 -2.75 -2.39
C LEU A 82 3.70 -1.31 -2.89
N VAL A 83 4.13 -1.12 -4.13
CA VAL A 83 4.08 0.18 -4.81
C VAL A 83 3.08 0.10 -5.96
N LEU A 84 2.15 1.03 -6.00
CA LEU A 84 1.28 1.25 -7.15
C LEU A 84 1.96 2.30 -8.04
N MET A 85 2.54 1.87 -9.17
CA MET A 85 3.50 2.65 -9.94
C MET A 85 2.96 3.02 -11.32
N ASP A 86 2.77 4.32 -11.57
CA ASP A 86 2.60 4.79 -12.94
C ASP A 86 3.90 4.63 -13.73
N ILE A 87 3.80 4.07 -14.93
CA ILE A 87 4.97 3.90 -15.81
C ILE A 87 5.51 5.25 -16.29
N ARG A 88 4.62 6.19 -16.63
CA ARG A 88 4.99 7.52 -17.13
C ARG A 88 4.76 8.58 -16.08
N LEU A 89 5.84 9.13 -15.60
CA LEU A 89 5.84 10.20 -14.60
C LEU A 89 6.28 11.54 -15.22
N ALA A 90 5.93 12.63 -14.53
CA ALA A 90 6.28 13.97 -14.95
C ALA A 90 7.79 14.18 -15.10
N ARG A 91 8.14 15.18 -15.91
CA ARG A 91 9.53 15.61 -16.15
C ARG A 91 10.41 14.53 -16.75
N GLY A 92 9.81 13.59 -17.50
CA GLY A 92 10.56 12.52 -18.14
C GLY A 92 11.15 11.50 -17.18
N THR A 93 10.72 11.47 -15.92
CA THR A 93 11.14 10.42 -15.00
C THR A 93 10.41 9.12 -15.32
N ASP A 94 11.10 8.00 -15.13
CA ASP A 94 10.67 6.69 -15.57
C ASP A 94 10.24 5.84 -14.36
N GLY A 95 8.95 5.52 -14.30
CA GLY A 95 8.40 4.66 -13.25
C GLY A 95 8.99 3.25 -13.23
N ILE A 96 9.38 2.71 -14.39
CA ILE A 96 10.02 1.39 -14.48
C ILE A 96 11.41 1.42 -13.84
N GLN A 97 12.17 2.49 -14.09
CA GLN A 97 13.48 2.67 -13.45
C GLN A 97 13.35 2.76 -11.94
N ALA A 98 12.40 3.56 -11.45
CA ALA A 98 12.12 3.67 -10.02
C ALA A 98 11.71 2.32 -9.41
N ALA A 99 10.82 1.58 -10.07
CA ALA A 99 10.37 0.27 -9.61
C ALA A 99 11.52 -0.74 -9.54
N GLY A 100 12.41 -0.72 -10.54
CA GLY A 100 13.61 -1.57 -10.57
C GLY A 100 14.57 -1.25 -9.42
N GLU A 101 14.79 0.03 -9.14
CA GLU A 101 15.63 0.47 -8.02
C GLU A 101 15.01 0.09 -6.66
N ILE A 102 13.72 0.32 -6.50
CA ILE A 102 12.98 -0.05 -5.28
C ILE A 102 13.03 -1.56 -5.06
N ARG A 103 12.84 -2.34 -6.12
CA ARG A 103 12.94 -3.80 -6.05
C ARG A 103 14.32 -4.28 -5.62
N THR A 104 15.36 -3.73 -6.24
CA THR A 104 16.74 -4.14 -5.97
C THR A 104 17.22 -3.74 -4.59
N ARG A 105 16.90 -2.50 -4.16
CA ARG A 105 17.40 -1.95 -2.89
C ARG A 105 16.59 -2.41 -1.68
N PHE A 106 15.28 -2.57 -1.82
CA PHE A 106 14.38 -2.75 -0.68
C PHE A 106 13.56 -4.03 -0.75
N ASP A 107 13.63 -4.77 -1.86
CA ASP A 107 12.82 -5.98 -2.10
C ASP A 107 11.31 -5.70 -2.02
N ILE A 108 10.89 -4.55 -2.52
CA ILE A 108 9.49 -4.16 -2.61
C ILE A 108 9.05 -4.22 -4.07
N ALA A 109 7.99 -4.99 -4.34
CA ALA A 109 7.47 -5.16 -5.68
C ALA A 109 6.45 -4.09 -6.06
N SER A 110 6.32 -3.81 -7.36
CA SER A 110 5.38 -2.84 -7.90
C SER A 110 4.25 -3.51 -8.67
N LEU A 111 3.08 -2.89 -8.62
CA LEU A 111 1.94 -3.12 -9.47
C LEU A 111 1.85 -1.91 -10.42
N TYR A 112 1.98 -2.14 -11.73
CA TYR A 112 2.04 -1.03 -12.68
C TYR A 112 0.68 -0.55 -13.14
N LEU A 113 0.56 0.78 -13.28
CA LEU A 113 -0.51 1.46 -13.99
C LEU A 113 0.03 1.94 -15.35
N SER A 114 -0.63 1.61 -16.44
CA SER A 114 -0.11 1.90 -17.78
C SER A 114 -1.21 2.32 -18.75
N ALA A 115 -1.01 3.48 -19.43
CA ALA A 115 -1.91 3.96 -20.47
C ALA A 115 -1.68 3.26 -21.82
N HIS A 116 -0.43 3.02 -22.18
CA HIS A 116 -0.02 2.35 -23.41
C HIS A 116 1.21 1.49 -23.12
N THR A 117 1.16 0.25 -23.56
CA THR A 117 2.25 -0.69 -23.39
C THR A 117 2.67 -1.25 -24.73
N ASP A 118 3.70 -0.64 -25.31
CA ASP A 118 4.47 -1.30 -26.38
C ASP A 118 5.30 -2.46 -25.81
N ALA A 119 5.70 -3.37 -26.70
CA ALA A 119 6.43 -4.56 -26.29
C ALA A 119 7.75 -4.26 -25.58
N ALA A 120 8.46 -3.20 -25.98
CA ALA A 120 9.73 -2.81 -25.35
C ALA A 120 9.50 -2.32 -23.91
N THR A 121 8.48 -1.50 -23.69
CA THR A 121 8.10 -1.03 -22.36
C THR A 121 7.67 -2.18 -21.44
N LEU A 122 6.83 -3.10 -21.95
CA LEU A 122 6.44 -4.29 -21.20
C LEU A 122 7.62 -5.17 -20.80
N ASN A 123 8.56 -5.41 -21.72
CA ASN A 123 9.75 -6.20 -21.43
C ASN A 123 10.63 -5.57 -20.36
N ARG A 124 10.80 -4.25 -20.39
CA ARG A 124 11.52 -3.51 -19.35
C ARG A 124 10.81 -3.63 -18.00
N ALA A 125 9.50 -3.47 -17.97
CA ALA A 125 8.71 -3.57 -16.77
C ALA A 125 8.73 -4.99 -16.18
N GLN A 126 8.62 -6.02 -17.01
CA GLN A 126 8.73 -7.42 -16.59
C GLN A 126 10.07 -7.76 -15.95
N ALA A 127 11.16 -7.14 -16.39
CA ALA A 127 12.49 -7.33 -15.81
C ALA A 127 12.57 -6.86 -14.33
N THR A 128 11.66 -6.00 -13.89
CA THR A 128 11.57 -5.55 -12.48
C THR A 128 10.82 -6.53 -11.58
N GLN A 129 10.35 -7.65 -12.11
CA GLN A 129 9.55 -8.64 -11.38
C GLN A 129 8.30 -8.04 -10.71
N PRO A 130 7.40 -7.42 -11.49
CA PRO A 130 6.22 -6.77 -10.95
C PRO A 130 5.18 -7.78 -10.47
N LEU A 131 4.26 -7.29 -9.65
CA LEU A 131 3.09 -8.06 -9.22
C LEU A 131 2.01 -8.16 -10.31
N GLY A 132 2.03 -7.27 -11.28
CA GLY A 132 1.09 -7.24 -12.39
C GLY A 132 1.02 -5.87 -13.05
N PHE A 133 0.04 -5.76 -13.95
CA PHE A 133 -0.23 -4.55 -14.74
C PHE A 133 -1.71 -4.25 -14.73
N ILE A 134 -2.04 -2.96 -14.64
CA ILE A 134 -3.41 -2.47 -14.81
C ILE A 134 -3.39 -1.49 -15.99
N ALA A 135 -4.14 -1.80 -17.04
CA ALA A 135 -4.26 -0.92 -18.19
C ALA A 135 -5.21 0.25 -17.88
N LYS A 136 -4.79 1.47 -18.21
CA LYS A 136 -5.63 2.66 -18.15
C LYS A 136 -6.45 2.80 -19.46
N PRO A 137 -7.72 3.20 -19.41
CA PRO A 137 -8.55 3.43 -18.23
C PRO A 137 -9.00 2.11 -17.58
N TYR A 138 -9.09 2.09 -16.27
CA TYR A 138 -9.56 0.94 -15.49
C TYR A 138 -10.83 1.28 -14.68
N THR A 139 -11.61 0.26 -14.39
CA THR A 139 -12.73 0.34 -13.46
C THR A 139 -12.27 0.09 -12.03
N GLN A 140 -13.09 0.48 -11.06
CA GLN A 140 -12.84 0.14 -9.65
C GLN A 140 -12.68 -1.36 -9.45
N ALA A 141 -13.53 -2.17 -10.12
CA ALA A 141 -13.46 -3.63 -10.03
C ALA A 141 -12.14 -4.20 -10.57
N GLN A 142 -11.59 -3.61 -11.63
CA GLN A 142 -10.29 -4.01 -12.18
C GLN A 142 -9.13 -3.66 -11.24
N LEU A 143 -9.16 -2.47 -10.62
CA LEU A 143 -8.18 -2.07 -9.62
C LEU A 143 -8.24 -3.00 -8.40
N GLU A 144 -9.44 -3.27 -7.91
CA GLU A 144 -9.67 -4.20 -6.79
C GLU A 144 -9.13 -5.59 -7.09
N ALA A 145 -9.46 -6.15 -8.24
CA ALA A 145 -9.01 -7.49 -8.64
C ALA A 145 -7.48 -7.57 -8.73
N ALA A 146 -6.84 -6.55 -9.31
CA ALA A 146 -5.39 -6.48 -9.44
C ALA A 146 -4.69 -6.34 -8.09
N LEU A 147 -5.19 -5.49 -7.19
CA LEU A 147 -4.67 -5.34 -5.83
C LEU A 147 -4.82 -6.63 -5.03
N ARG A 148 -5.98 -7.27 -5.12
CA ARG A 148 -6.25 -8.53 -4.42
C ARG A 148 -5.31 -9.65 -4.90
N ALA A 149 -5.09 -9.76 -6.22
CA ALA A 149 -4.13 -10.70 -6.79
C ALA A 149 -2.70 -10.40 -6.35
N ALA A 150 -2.28 -9.13 -6.36
CA ALA A 150 -0.97 -8.70 -5.91
C ALA A 150 -0.71 -9.06 -4.44
N VAL A 151 -1.67 -8.78 -3.57
CA VAL A 151 -1.58 -9.10 -2.13
C VAL A 151 -1.54 -10.61 -1.91
N THR A 152 -2.26 -11.40 -2.69
CA THR A 152 -2.18 -12.87 -2.64
C THR A 152 -0.78 -13.38 -2.94
N VAL A 153 -0.12 -12.83 -3.96
CA VAL A 153 1.28 -13.16 -4.28
C VAL A 153 2.21 -12.78 -3.13
N LEU A 154 2.06 -11.58 -2.56
CA LEU A 154 2.88 -11.12 -1.43
C LEU A 154 2.74 -12.01 -0.20
N ARG A 155 1.58 -12.60 0.01
CA ARG A 155 1.32 -13.53 1.12
C ARG A 155 1.78 -14.96 0.85
N GLY A 156 2.44 -15.21 -0.28
CA GLY A 156 2.92 -16.53 -0.66
C GLY A 156 1.82 -17.47 -1.16
N GLY A 157 0.69 -16.91 -1.61
CA GLY A 157 -0.38 -17.66 -2.25
C GLY A 157 0.03 -18.20 -3.61
N PRO A 158 -0.71 -19.20 -4.14
CA PRO A 158 -0.43 -19.75 -5.45
C PRO A 158 -0.57 -18.66 -6.53
N VAL A 159 0.42 -18.58 -7.40
CA VAL A 159 0.32 -17.79 -8.63
C VAL A 159 -0.65 -18.53 -9.53
N GLN A 160 -1.78 -17.94 -9.75
CA GLN A 160 -2.72 -18.42 -10.77
C GLN A 160 -2.42 -17.77 -12.11
#